data_09b621467476ea3679d68f1f55967ae5
#
_entry.id   09b621467476ea3679d68f1f55967ae5
#
_cell.length_a   1.000
_cell.length_b   1.000
_cell.length_c   1.000
_cell.angle_alpha   90.00
_cell.angle_beta   90.00
_cell.angle_gamma   90.00
#
_symmetry.space_group_name_H-M   'P 1'
#
loop_
_entity.id
_entity.type
_entity.pdbx_description
1 polymer ?
#
loop_
_entity_poly.entity_id
_entity_poly.type
_entity_poly.pdbx_seq_one_letter_code
_entity_poly.pdbx_strand_id
1 'polypeptide(L)'
;MKRITPYEEINEALLSLDNGGRFYNILTKSNDGIIDQSELGKVGGLFNDKQKMILFLELSMTFLKNEERKIIIGKLDKDLKQTYLNFKSQILLPSEANEKGIIASNAILTGVPKLVDEKSDFTGFIFVPIMTGKVMTFIMIPIVDNYNVYELRDEKTSETFIIAHSRDSKILPNEKIIIAGVFKELKSGKNENSKILKFLEANYYISEKKPVANKSVKRK
;
A
#
# COMPACT_ATOMS: atom_id res chain seq x y z
N MET A 1 -8.07 1.39 4.74
CA MET A 1 -7.31 1.62 3.48
C MET A 1 -7.58 3.02 2.95
N LYS A 2 -6.57 3.70 2.38
CA LYS A 2 -6.67 5.11 1.93
C LYS A 2 -6.44 5.20 0.41
N ARG A 3 -7.30 5.95 -0.30
CA ARG A 3 -7.04 6.34 -1.68
C ARG A 3 -6.01 7.45 -1.70
N ILE A 4 -5.03 7.35 -2.59
CA ILE A 4 -3.99 8.37 -2.81
C ILE A 4 -4.24 9.05 -4.16
N THR A 5 -3.95 10.33 -4.23
CA THR A 5 -3.84 11.08 -5.48
C THR A 5 -2.35 11.16 -5.81
N PRO A 6 -1.88 10.49 -6.87
CA PRO A 6 -0.47 10.54 -7.27
C PRO A 6 -0.10 11.92 -7.80
N TYR A 7 1.18 12.25 -7.68
CA TYR A 7 1.73 13.45 -8.30
C TYR A 7 1.79 13.27 -9.83
N GLU A 8 1.39 14.30 -10.56
CA GLU A 8 1.49 14.33 -12.02
C GLU A 8 2.80 14.98 -12.49
N GLU A 9 3.39 15.88 -11.68
CA GLU A 9 4.60 16.62 -12.00
C GLU A 9 5.61 16.61 -10.85
N ILE A 10 6.90 16.59 -11.19
CA ILE A 10 8.00 16.57 -10.20
C ILE A 10 7.99 17.81 -9.30
N ASN A 11 7.66 18.99 -9.83
CA ASN A 11 7.65 20.21 -9.04
C ASN A 11 6.56 20.19 -7.97
N GLU A 12 5.38 19.65 -8.29
CA GLU A 12 4.30 19.43 -7.32
C GLU A 12 4.76 18.47 -6.22
N ALA A 13 5.38 17.36 -6.61
CA ALA A 13 5.90 16.39 -5.67
C ALA A 13 6.94 16.98 -4.72
N LEU A 14 7.91 17.74 -5.24
CA LEU A 14 8.95 18.37 -4.42
C LEU A 14 8.37 19.41 -3.47
N LEU A 15 7.48 20.29 -3.93
CA LEU A 15 6.81 21.27 -3.07
C LEU A 15 5.99 20.61 -1.96
N SER A 16 5.40 19.44 -2.23
CA SER A 16 4.65 18.71 -1.24
C SER A 16 5.52 17.96 -0.23
N LEU A 17 6.60 17.34 -0.70
CA LEU A 17 7.46 16.46 0.09
C LEU A 17 8.52 17.23 0.90
N ASP A 18 9.13 18.27 0.32
CA ASP A 18 10.13 19.15 0.94
C ASP A 18 9.42 20.40 1.51
N ASN A 19 8.68 20.23 2.61
CA ASN A 19 7.77 21.29 3.11
C ASN A 19 7.94 21.64 4.59
N GLY A 20 9.05 21.26 5.21
CA GLY A 20 9.37 21.59 6.60
C GLY A 20 8.43 20.93 7.61
N GLY A 21 8.37 19.62 7.64
CA GLY A 21 7.40 18.83 8.41
C GLY A 21 7.53 18.83 9.92
N ARG A 22 8.49 19.50 10.51
CA ARG A 22 8.68 19.52 11.99
C ARG A 22 7.64 20.41 12.66
N PHE A 23 6.69 19.79 13.31
CA PHE A 23 5.53 20.43 13.96
C PHE A 23 5.87 21.43 15.07
N TYR A 24 7.08 21.36 15.65
CA TYR A 24 7.50 22.17 16.80
C TYR A 24 8.74 23.03 16.55
N ASN A 25 9.22 23.12 15.33
CA ASN A 25 10.41 23.89 15.03
C ASN A 25 10.06 25.11 14.19
N ILE A 26 10.04 26.30 14.79
CA ILE A 26 9.79 27.60 14.15
C ILE A 26 10.83 27.89 13.03
N LEU A 27 11.97 27.18 13.05
CA LEU A 27 13.06 27.27 12.09
C LEU A 27 13.03 26.08 11.09
N THR A 28 11.85 25.64 10.68
CA THR A 28 11.75 24.56 9.70
C THR A 28 12.38 24.95 8.38
N LYS A 29 13.25 24.10 7.90
CA LYS A 29 13.89 24.24 6.59
C LYS A 29 12.92 23.69 5.54
N SER A 30 11.88 24.43 5.19
CA SER A 30 11.06 24.07 4.05
C SER A 30 11.78 24.46 2.75
N ASN A 31 11.68 23.60 1.74
CA ASN A 31 12.33 23.77 0.45
C ASN A 31 13.87 23.90 0.54
N ASP A 32 14.49 23.16 1.47
CA ASP A 32 15.96 23.12 1.59
C ASP A 32 16.60 22.12 0.61
N GLY A 33 15.79 21.41 -0.14
CA GLY A 33 16.21 20.42 -1.13
C GLY A 33 16.47 19.04 -0.55
N ILE A 34 16.13 18.81 0.74
CA ILE A 34 16.28 17.52 1.43
C ILE A 34 14.93 17.13 2.02
N ILE A 35 14.49 15.92 1.74
CA ILE A 35 13.23 15.35 2.26
C ILE A 35 13.55 14.47 3.45
N ASP A 36 13.07 14.84 4.63
CA ASP A 36 13.25 14.06 5.86
C ASP A 36 12.01 13.21 6.21
N GLN A 37 12.18 12.34 7.21
CA GLN A 37 11.08 11.46 7.67
C GLN A 37 9.88 12.26 8.21
N SER A 38 10.09 13.42 8.83
CA SER A 38 9.01 14.23 9.39
C SER A 38 8.16 14.86 8.30
N GLU A 39 8.79 15.29 7.22
CA GLU A 39 8.14 15.87 6.05
C GLU A 39 7.30 14.83 5.33
N LEU A 40 7.88 13.67 5.02
CA LEU A 40 7.16 12.57 4.41
C LEU A 40 6.03 12.07 5.33
N GLY A 41 6.29 11.97 6.63
CA GLY A 41 5.30 11.60 7.65
C GLY A 41 4.13 12.56 7.70
N LYS A 42 4.37 13.87 7.58
CA LYS A 42 3.33 14.91 7.53
C LYS A 42 2.42 14.74 6.31
N VAL A 43 2.99 14.58 5.13
CA VAL A 43 2.22 14.43 3.88
C VAL A 43 1.43 13.12 3.88
N GLY A 44 2.05 12.01 4.29
CA GLY A 44 1.41 10.69 4.37
C GLY A 44 0.40 10.55 5.52
N GLY A 45 0.53 11.38 6.57
CA GLY A 45 -0.18 11.20 7.83
C GLY A 45 0.35 10.02 8.64
N LEU A 46 1.67 9.72 8.54
CA LEU A 46 2.31 8.51 9.05
C LEU A 46 3.61 8.86 9.79
N PHE A 47 3.56 8.91 11.11
CA PHE A 47 4.76 9.28 11.88
C PHE A 47 5.55 8.08 12.39
N ASN A 48 4.91 6.93 12.63
CA ASN A 48 5.52 5.79 13.32
C ASN A 48 5.64 4.52 12.47
N ASP A 49 5.07 4.46 11.26
CA ASP A 49 5.09 3.27 10.41
C ASP A 49 5.94 3.53 9.16
N LYS A 50 7.24 3.23 9.28
CA LYS A 50 8.22 3.42 8.21
C LYS A 50 7.88 2.61 6.95
N GLN A 51 7.33 1.41 7.11
CA GLN A 51 6.98 0.53 6.01
C GLN A 51 5.83 1.15 5.19
N LYS A 52 4.75 1.60 5.83
CA LYS A 52 3.64 2.28 5.18
C LYS A 52 4.03 3.63 4.60
N MET A 53 4.97 4.32 5.23
CA MET A 53 5.50 5.59 4.72
C MET A 53 6.18 5.41 3.36
N ILE A 54 6.96 4.36 3.18
CA ILE A 54 7.59 4.06 1.89
C ILE A 54 6.55 3.61 0.85
N LEU A 55 5.56 2.80 1.24
CA LEU A 55 4.43 2.47 0.35
C LEU A 55 3.70 3.72 -0.15
N PHE A 56 3.44 4.68 0.76
CA PHE A 56 2.83 5.96 0.40
C PHE A 56 3.69 6.73 -0.59
N LEU A 57 5.00 6.87 -0.32
CA LEU A 57 5.93 7.57 -1.19
C LEU A 57 5.95 6.95 -2.61
N GLU A 58 6.16 5.64 -2.70
CA GLU A 58 6.25 4.95 -3.99
C GLU A 58 4.95 5.03 -4.78
N LEU A 59 3.80 4.83 -4.11
CA LEU A 59 2.51 4.92 -4.78
C LEU A 59 2.20 6.35 -5.23
N SER A 60 2.54 7.37 -4.42
CA SER A 60 2.33 8.77 -4.80
C SER A 60 3.18 9.23 -5.99
N MET A 61 4.30 8.55 -6.26
CA MET A 61 5.18 8.82 -7.41
C MET A 61 4.83 7.99 -8.67
N THR A 62 3.77 7.19 -8.65
CA THR A 62 3.50 6.19 -9.71
C THR A 62 3.41 6.78 -11.11
N PHE A 63 2.91 8.01 -11.28
CA PHE A 63 2.75 8.65 -12.57
C PHE A 63 3.94 9.50 -13.01
N LEU A 64 4.94 9.69 -12.15
CA LEU A 64 6.18 10.37 -12.50
C LEU A 64 7.08 9.46 -13.36
N LYS A 65 7.88 10.08 -14.22
CA LYS A 65 8.90 9.38 -15.02
C LYS A 65 9.99 8.79 -14.12
N ASN A 66 10.69 7.77 -14.62
CA ASN A 66 11.74 7.10 -13.84
C ASN A 66 12.85 8.06 -13.37
N GLU A 67 13.25 9.01 -14.22
CA GLU A 67 14.26 10.03 -13.91
C GLU A 67 13.77 10.96 -12.80
N GLU A 68 12.51 11.38 -12.85
CA GLU A 68 11.88 12.23 -11.83
C GLU A 68 11.81 11.53 -10.46
N ARG A 69 11.43 10.24 -10.46
CA ARG A 69 11.47 9.42 -9.24
C ARG A 69 12.88 9.32 -8.65
N LYS A 70 13.90 9.12 -9.50
CA LYS A 70 15.30 9.08 -9.04
C LYS A 70 15.73 10.39 -8.42
N ILE A 71 15.30 11.54 -8.96
CA ILE A 71 15.58 12.86 -8.39
C ILE A 71 14.98 12.97 -6.99
N ILE A 72 13.70 12.60 -6.80
CA ILE A 72 13.04 12.64 -5.50
C ILE A 72 13.75 11.70 -4.50
N ILE A 73 14.06 10.46 -4.90
CA ILE A 73 14.77 9.50 -4.06
C ILE A 73 16.17 10.00 -3.70
N GLY A 74 16.83 10.72 -4.64
CA GLY A 74 18.12 11.34 -4.41
C GLY A 74 18.11 12.43 -3.33
N LYS A 75 16.96 13.10 -3.16
CA LYS A 75 16.75 14.16 -2.16
C LYS A 75 16.35 13.66 -0.76
N LEU A 76 16.05 12.39 -0.61
CA LEU A 76 15.81 11.81 0.72
C LEU A 76 17.06 11.98 1.60
N ASP A 77 16.86 12.32 2.87
CA ASP A 77 17.96 12.34 3.83
C ASP A 77 18.57 10.93 4.00
N LYS A 78 19.68 10.84 4.72
CA LYS A 78 20.42 9.58 4.88
C LYS A 78 19.56 8.48 5.51
N ASP A 79 18.78 8.81 6.53
CA ASP A 79 18.02 7.84 7.32
C ASP A 79 16.75 7.39 6.57
N LEU A 80 16.08 8.33 5.89
CA LEU A 80 14.92 8.02 5.06
C LEU A 80 15.33 7.24 3.80
N LYS A 81 16.51 7.53 3.23
CA LYS A 81 17.07 6.78 2.11
C LYS A 81 17.38 5.34 2.49
N GLN A 82 17.95 5.11 3.68
CA GLN A 82 18.16 3.75 4.19
C GLN A 82 16.81 3.04 4.43
N THR A 83 15.84 3.75 4.99
CA THR A 83 14.47 3.24 5.18
C THR A 83 13.82 2.85 3.84
N TYR A 84 13.98 3.69 2.81
CA TYR A 84 13.51 3.39 1.45
C TYR A 84 14.14 2.11 0.89
N LEU A 85 15.45 1.94 1.04
CA LEU A 85 16.14 0.73 0.57
C LEU A 85 15.64 -0.53 1.29
N ASN A 86 15.36 -0.43 2.59
CA ASN A 86 14.88 -1.56 3.39
C ASN A 86 13.44 -1.97 3.07
N PHE A 87 12.59 -1.02 2.68
CA PHE A 87 11.15 -1.23 2.47
C PHE A 87 10.69 -0.99 1.04
N LYS A 88 11.61 -0.88 0.09
CA LYS A 88 11.27 -0.74 -1.33
C LYS A 88 10.33 -1.84 -1.79
N SER A 89 9.26 -1.47 -2.52
CA SER A 89 8.22 -2.40 -2.94
C SER A 89 8.66 -3.30 -4.10
N GLN A 90 8.18 -4.54 -4.07
CA GLN A 90 8.13 -5.39 -5.25
C GLN A 90 6.98 -4.93 -6.15
N ILE A 91 7.24 -4.71 -7.43
CA ILE A 91 6.20 -4.43 -8.42
C ILE A 91 5.91 -5.74 -9.14
N LEU A 92 4.73 -6.31 -8.94
CA LEU A 92 4.35 -7.62 -9.42
C LEU A 92 2.96 -7.57 -10.08
N LEU A 93 2.72 -8.52 -10.99
CA LEU A 93 1.37 -8.83 -11.45
C LEU A 93 0.66 -9.76 -10.45
N PRO A 94 -0.68 -9.78 -10.39
CA PRO A 94 -1.42 -10.75 -9.57
C PRO A 94 -1.01 -12.19 -9.82
N SER A 95 -0.78 -12.56 -11.08
CA SER A 95 -0.29 -13.88 -11.49
C SER A 95 1.08 -14.27 -10.92
N GLU A 96 1.95 -13.28 -10.68
CA GLU A 96 3.29 -13.49 -10.15
C GLU A 96 3.36 -13.49 -8.61
N ALA A 97 2.35 -12.88 -7.96
CA ALA A 97 2.39 -12.56 -6.54
C ALA A 97 2.48 -13.81 -5.63
N ASN A 98 1.86 -14.92 -6.02
CA ASN A 98 1.94 -16.18 -5.26
C ASN A 98 3.35 -16.77 -5.27
N GLU A 99 4.03 -16.71 -6.38
CA GLU A 99 5.37 -17.30 -6.54
C GLU A 99 6.46 -16.34 -6.03
N LYS A 100 6.47 -15.10 -6.53
CA LYS A 100 7.56 -14.14 -6.30
C LYS A 100 7.39 -13.27 -5.06
N GLY A 101 6.17 -13.15 -4.52
CA GLY A 101 5.91 -12.32 -3.34
C GLY A 101 6.65 -12.80 -2.10
N ILE A 102 7.31 -11.90 -1.38
CA ILE A 102 8.07 -12.18 -0.15
C ILE A 102 7.22 -11.74 1.04
N ILE A 103 6.97 -12.66 2.00
CA ILE A 103 6.23 -12.35 3.23
C ILE A 103 6.93 -11.19 3.99
N ALA A 104 6.12 -10.33 4.59
CA ALA A 104 6.51 -9.11 5.31
C ALA A 104 7.16 -8.01 4.44
N SER A 105 7.28 -8.19 3.12
CA SER A 105 7.76 -7.14 2.22
C SER A 105 6.63 -6.29 1.66
N ASN A 106 6.97 -5.08 1.26
CA ASN A 106 6.10 -4.19 0.51
C ASN A 106 5.89 -4.68 -0.92
N ALA A 107 4.68 -4.49 -1.43
CA ALA A 107 4.39 -4.75 -2.84
C ALA A 107 3.37 -3.76 -3.41
N ILE A 108 3.48 -3.56 -4.73
CA ILE A 108 2.55 -2.81 -5.55
C ILE A 108 2.04 -3.76 -6.63
N LEU A 109 0.73 -3.96 -6.67
CA LEU A 109 0.04 -4.80 -7.65
C LEU A 109 -0.92 -3.94 -8.48
N THR A 110 -1.19 -4.38 -9.71
CA THR A 110 -2.17 -3.72 -10.59
C THR A 110 -3.18 -4.75 -11.07
N GLY A 111 -4.47 -4.43 -10.94
CA GLY A 111 -5.53 -5.33 -11.39
C GLY A 111 -6.93 -4.79 -11.08
N VAL A 112 -7.93 -5.61 -11.37
CA VAL A 112 -9.34 -5.30 -11.08
C VAL A 112 -9.78 -6.10 -9.86
N PRO A 113 -10.11 -5.45 -8.73
CA PRO A 113 -10.57 -6.14 -7.53
C PRO A 113 -12.02 -6.58 -7.66
N LYS A 114 -12.31 -7.82 -7.33
CA LYS A 114 -13.65 -8.36 -7.16
C LYS A 114 -13.85 -8.76 -5.71
N LEU A 115 -14.83 -8.17 -5.04
CA LEU A 115 -15.17 -8.52 -3.65
C LEU A 115 -15.61 -9.98 -3.57
N VAL A 116 -15.14 -10.68 -2.55
CA VAL A 116 -15.62 -12.02 -2.21
C VAL A 116 -16.87 -11.86 -1.35
N ASP A 117 -18.04 -12.12 -1.95
CA ASP A 117 -19.34 -11.76 -1.37
C ASP A 117 -19.78 -12.67 -0.24
N GLU A 118 -19.37 -13.95 -0.25
CA GLU A 118 -19.80 -14.93 0.75
C GLU A 118 -18.63 -15.46 1.60
N LYS A 119 -18.84 -15.56 2.93
CA LYS A 119 -17.86 -16.16 3.84
C LYS A 119 -17.59 -17.64 3.54
N SER A 120 -18.54 -18.33 2.89
CA SER A 120 -18.43 -19.73 2.47
C SER A 120 -17.45 -19.92 1.31
N ASP A 121 -17.25 -18.90 0.48
CA ASP A 121 -16.42 -19.00 -0.72
C ASP A 121 -14.92 -18.85 -0.43
N PHE A 122 -14.60 -18.40 0.80
CA PHE A 122 -13.21 -18.18 1.20
C PHE A 122 -12.92 -18.67 2.61
N THR A 123 -12.12 -19.73 2.73
CA THR A 123 -11.78 -20.43 3.98
C THR A 123 -10.38 -20.10 4.51
N GLY A 124 -9.87 -18.89 4.26
CA GLY A 124 -8.56 -18.49 4.73
C GLY A 124 -8.56 -18.00 6.18
N PHE A 125 -7.49 -18.31 6.91
CA PHE A 125 -7.29 -17.92 8.31
C PHE A 125 -6.01 -17.14 8.51
N ILE A 126 -6.05 -16.11 9.36
CA ILE A 126 -4.87 -15.42 9.89
C ILE A 126 -4.57 -15.92 11.30
N PHE A 127 -3.29 -15.94 11.66
CA PHE A 127 -2.83 -16.29 13.00
C PHE A 127 -2.57 -15.01 13.79
N VAL A 128 -3.32 -14.81 14.86
CA VAL A 128 -3.12 -13.70 15.78
C VAL A 128 -2.37 -14.21 17.00
N PRO A 129 -1.13 -13.73 17.27
CA PRO A 129 -0.40 -14.11 18.47
C PRO A 129 -1.07 -13.50 19.69
N ILE A 130 -1.30 -14.31 20.72
CA ILE A 130 -1.80 -13.89 22.02
C ILE A 130 -0.78 -14.25 23.08
N MET A 131 -0.38 -13.26 23.88
CA MET A 131 0.48 -13.44 25.05
C MET A 131 -0.39 -13.63 26.29
N THR A 132 -0.29 -14.82 26.90
CA THR A 132 -0.91 -15.10 28.20
C THR A 132 0.22 -15.37 29.20
N GLY A 133 0.60 -14.32 29.93
CA GLY A 133 1.79 -14.36 30.81
C GLY A 133 3.08 -14.51 29.98
N LYS A 134 3.81 -15.62 30.18
CA LYS A 134 5.07 -15.93 29.47
C LYS A 134 4.86 -16.88 28.27
N VAL A 135 3.63 -17.31 28.00
CA VAL A 135 3.31 -18.25 26.92
C VAL A 135 2.70 -17.52 25.75
N MET A 136 3.29 -17.71 24.57
CA MET A 136 2.72 -17.23 23.30
C MET A 136 1.88 -18.34 22.68
N THR A 137 0.60 -18.06 22.46
CA THR A 137 -0.33 -18.89 21.73
C THR A 137 -0.83 -18.19 20.50
N PHE A 138 -1.39 -18.93 19.52
CA PHE A 138 -1.95 -18.36 18.31
C PHE A 138 -3.43 -18.71 18.21
N ILE A 139 -4.26 -17.70 17.95
CA ILE A 139 -5.67 -17.91 17.59
C ILE A 139 -5.78 -17.84 16.07
N MET A 140 -6.52 -18.78 15.50
CA MET A 140 -6.93 -18.79 14.10
C MET A 140 -8.22 -17.98 13.95
N ILE A 141 -8.16 -16.90 13.17
CA ILE A 141 -9.32 -16.04 12.90
C ILE A 141 -9.59 -16.08 11.38
N PRO A 142 -10.84 -16.37 10.94
CA PRO A 142 -11.17 -16.24 9.53
C PRO A 142 -10.86 -14.84 9.04
N ILE A 143 -10.10 -14.72 7.95
CA ILE A 143 -9.70 -13.41 7.40
C ILE A 143 -10.94 -12.54 7.10
N VAL A 144 -12.01 -13.17 6.63
CA VAL A 144 -13.28 -12.50 6.30
C VAL A 144 -14.00 -11.89 7.50
N ASP A 145 -13.63 -12.18 8.73
CA ASP A 145 -14.24 -11.57 9.92
C ASP A 145 -13.73 -10.15 10.17
N ASN A 146 -12.45 -9.91 9.87
CA ASN A 146 -11.79 -8.62 10.13
C ASN A 146 -11.50 -7.82 8.86
N TYR A 147 -11.56 -8.47 7.68
CA TYR A 147 -11.18 -7.87 6.41
C TYR A 147 -12.30 -7.96 5.37
N ASN A 148 -12.35 -6.98 4.49
CA ASN A 148 -12.94 -7.12 3.18
C ASN A 148 -11.91 -7.82 2.28
N VAL A 149 -12.26 -8.97 1.75
CA VAL A 149 -11.39 -9.83 0.94
C VAL A 149 -11.76 -9.69 -0.53
N TYR A 150 -10.77 -9.60 -1.40
CA TYR A 150 -10.97 -9.48 -2.84
C TYR A 150 -10.06 -10.42 -3.59
N GLU A 151 -10.54 -10.87 -4.74
CA GLU A 151 -9.71 -11.42 -5.81
C GLU A 151 -9.27 -10.27 -6.70
N LEU A 152 -7.97 -9.96 -6.71
CA LEU A 152 -7.37 -9.02 -7.64
C LEU A 152 -7.03 -9.75 -8.94
N ARG A 153 -7.76 -9.45 -10.02
CA ARG A 153 -7.59 -10.12 -11.30
C ARG A 153 -6.48 -9.47 -12.12
N ASP A 154 -5.61 -10.33 -12.67
CA ASP A 154 -4.67 -9.96 -13.72
C ASP A 154 -5.40 -9.81 -15.06
N GLU A 155 -5.29 -8.65 -15.70
CA GLU A 155 -5.95 -8.40 -17.00
C GLU A 155 -5.37 -9.23 -18.14
N LYS A 156 -4.11 -9.66 -18.05
CA LYS A 156 -3.42 -10.39 -19.11
C LYS A 156 -3.64 -11.89 -19.06
N THR A 157 -3.61 -12.46 -17.87
CA THR A 157 -3.66 -13.92 -17.66
C THR A 157 -5.00 -14.40 -17.10
N SER A 158 -5.86 -13.48 -16.64
CA SER A 158 -7.09 -13.78 -15.88
C SER A 158 -6.85 -14.50 -14.55
N GLU A 159 -5.61 -14.70 -14.15
CA GLU A 159 -5.26 -15.22 -12.82
C GLU A 159 -5.59 -14.21 -11.73
N THR A 160 -5.86 -14.71 -10.53
CA THR A 160 -6.24 -13.88 -9.39
C THR A 160 -5.26 -14.03 -8.24
N PHE A 161 -5.14 -12.95 -7.47
CA PHE A 161 -4.40 -12.96 -6.22
C PHE A 161 -5.26 -12.37 -5.10
N ILE A 162 -5.16 -12.92 -3.89
CA ILE A 162 -5.94 -12.46 -2.74
C ILE A 162 -5.36 -11.17 -2.19
N ILE A 163 -6.20 -10.16 -2.11
CA ILE A 163 -5.91 -8.91 -1.38
C ILE A 163 -6.98 -8.69 -0.32
N ALA A 164 -6.61 -8.02 0.76
CA ALA A 164 -7.55 -7.75 1.83
C ALA A 164 -7.23 -6.42 2.53
N HIS A 165 -8.26 -5.76 3.04
CA HIS A 165 -8.10 -4.57 3.89
C HIS A 165 -9.13 -4.58 5.02
N SER A 166 -8.86 -3.83 6.13
CA SER A 166 -9.75 -3.74 7.27
C SER A 166 -11.19 -3.41 6.85
N ARG A 167 -12.17 -4.09 7.46
CA ARG A 167 -13.61 -3.90 7.21
C ARG A 167 -14.11 -2.48 7.46
N ASP A 168 -13.46 -1.74 8.35
CA ASP A 168 -13.82 -0.35 8.66
C ASP A 168 -13.53 0.62 7.51
N SER A 169 -12.85 0.15 6.47
CA SER A 169 -12.52 0.94 5.29
C SER A 169 -13.57 0.79 4.19
N LYS A 170 -13.68 1.81 3.34
CA LYS A 170 -14.58 1.77 2.18
C LYS A 170 -14.23 0.62 1.24
N ILE A 171 -15.26 0.02 0.63
CA ILE A 171 -15.12 -1.01 -0.41
C ILE A 171 -14.36 -0.45 -1.60
N LEU A 172 -13.50 -1.29 -2.18
CA LEU A 172 -12.75 -0.98 -3.40
C LEU A 172 -13.69 -0.81 -4.60
N PRO A 173 -13.38 0.12 -5.53
CA PRO A 173 -14.15 0.25 -6.76
C PRO A 173 -13.90 -0.97 -7.65
N ASN A 174 -14.94 -1.40 -8.38
CA ASN A 174 -14.82 -2.48 -9.38
C ASN A 174 -14.28 -1.92 -10.71
N GLU A 175 -13.06 -1.39 -10.66
CA GLU A 175 -12.33 -0.86 -11.81
C GLU A 175 -10.84 -1.14 -11.61
N LYS A 176 -10.05 -0.98 -12.66
CA LYS A 176 -8.61 -1.17 -12.57
C LYS A 176 -7.98 -0.17 -11.58
N ILE A 177 -7.23 -0.72 -10.63
CA ILE A 177 -6.51 0.05 -9.62
C ILE A 177 -5.05 -0.41 -9.54
N ILE A 178 -4.22 0.48 -9.00
CA ILE A 178 -2.89 0.14 -8.51
C ILE A 178 -2.99 0.14 -6.99
N ILE A 179 -2.62 -0.97 -6.37
CA ILE A 179 -2.78 -1.19 -4.93
C ILE A 179 -1.42 -1.46 -4.30
N ALA A 180 -1.19 -0.86 -3.14
CA ALA A 180 0.04 -1.00 -2.38
C ALA A 180 -0.27 -1.57 -0.99
N GLY A 181 0.55 -2.52 -0.55
CA GLY A 181 0.37 -3.21 0.71
C GLY A 181 1.58 -4.04 1.11
N VAL A 182 1.38 -4.88 2.13
CA VAL A 182 2.39 -5.77 2.69
C VAL A 182 1.95 -7.21 2.50
N PHE A 183 2.83 -8.06 1.99
CA PHE A 183 2.54 -9.50 1.92
C PHE A 183 2.42 -10.11 3.31
N LYS A 184 1.34 -10.83 3.53
CA LYS A 184 1.05 -11.56 4.76
C LYS A 184 0.83 -13.03 4.46
N GLU A 185 1.05 -13.85 5.48
CA GLU A 185 0.77 -15.27 5.44
C GLU A 185 -0.72 -15.53 5.67
N LEU A 186 -1.25 -16.45 4.90
CA LEU A 186 -2.62 -16.97 5.03
C LEU A 186 -2.55 -18.48 5.04
N LYS A 187 -3.17 -19.13 6.01
CA LYS A 187 -3.30 -20.58 6.02
C LYS A 187 -4.68 -21.00 5.49
N SER A 188 -4.68 -21.96 4.60
CA SER A 188 -5.90 -22.57 4.05
C SER A 188 -6.18 -23.88 4.77
N GLY A 189 -7.37 -23.98 5.39
CA GLY A 189 -7.84 -25.22 6.02
C GLY A 189 -7.38 -25.46 7.45
N LYS A 190 -8.00 -26.50 8.10
CA LYS A 190 -7.78 -26.84 9.51
C LYS A 190 -6.66 -27.86 9.73
N ASN A 191 -6.04 -28.41 8.69
CA ASN A 191 -5.05 -29.46 8.79
C ASN A 191 -3.62 -28.88 8.92
N GLU A 192 -2.77 -29.54 9.72
CA GLU A 192 -1.36 -29.17 9.93
C GLU A 192 -0.52 -29.13 8.62
N ASN A 193 -0.95 -29.86 7.59
CA ASN A 193 -0.35 -29.87 6.24
C ASN A 193 -0.96 -28.83 5.30
N SER A 194 -1.68 -27.81 5.83
CA SER A 194 -2.29 -26.76 5.00
C SER A 194 -1.21 -25.96 4.27
N LYS A 195 -1.41 -25.80 2.95
CA LYS A 195 -0.53 -24.99 2.11
C LYS A 195 -0.52 -23.55 2.63
N ILE A 196 0.67 -23.01 2.88
CA ILE A 196 0.82 -21.61 3.21
C ILE A 196 0.50 -20.81 1.94
N LEU A 197 -0.54 -20.02 2.00
CA LEU A 197 -0.91 -19.06 0.98
C LEU A 197 -0.43 -17.67 1.39
N LYS A 198 -0.35 -16.78 0.41
CA LYS A 198 -0.03 -15.38 0.63
C LYS A 198 -1.23 -14.53 0.29
N PHE A 199 -1.36 -13.39 0.95
CA PHE A 199 -2.27 -12.33 0.54
C PHE A 199 -1.59 -10.98 0.70
N LEU A 200 -2.08 -9.93 0.03
CA LEU A 200 -1.62 -8.57 0.24
C LEU A 200 -2.55 -7.87 1.22
N GLU A 201 -2.02 -7.49 2.41
CA GLU A 201 -2.72 -6.56 3.30
C GLU A 201 -2.61 -5.16 2.72
N ALA A 202 -3.70 -4.71 2.09
CA ALA A 202 -3.72 -3.47 1.33
C ALA A 202 -3.85 -2.24 2.25
N ASN A 203 -2.96 -1.27 2.06
CA ASN A 203 -2.92 -0.03 2.82
C ASN A 203 -3.38 1.17 1.98
N TYR A 204 -2.99 1.22 0.71
CA TYR A 204 -3.24 2.31 -0.22
C TYR A 204 -3.65 1.82 -1.59
N TYR A 205 -4.40 2.66 -2.31
CA TYR A 205 -4.68 2.43 -3.72
C TYR A 205 -4.81 3.74 -4.49
N ILE A 206 -4.60 3.66 -5.80
CA ILE A 206 -4.91 4.70 -6.78
C ILE A 206 -5.79 4.12 -7.87
N SER A 207 -6.68 4.93 -8.41
CA SER A 207 -7.52 4.60 -9.55
C SER A 207 -6.80 5.02 -10.82
N GLU A 208 -6.74 4.15 -11.84
CA GLU A 208 -6.12 4.52 -13.13
C GLU A 208 -6.94 5.57 -13.89
N LYS A 209 -8.24 5.71 -13.59
CA LYS A 209 -9.04 6.77 -14.22
C LYS A 209 -8.57 8.12 -13.72
N LYS A 210 -8.04 8.95 -14.61
CA LYS A 210 -7.86 10.37 -14.36
C LYS A 210 -9.20 10.97 -13.93
N PRO A 211 -9.23 11.82 -12.88
CA PRO A 211 -10.44 12.55 -12.57
C PRO A 211 -10.85 13.31 -13.84
N VAL A 212 -12.10 13.11 -14.28
CA VAL A 212 -12.65 13.88 -15.40
C VAL A 212 -12.59 15.34 -14.97
N ALA A 213 -11.74 16.14 -15.62
CA ALA A 213 -11.67 17.57 -15.38
C ALA A 213 -13.07 18.14 -15.61
N ASN A 214 -13.71 18.62 -14.54
CA ASN A 214 -14.99 19.29 -14.63
C ASN A 214 -14.82 20.48 -15.59
N LYS A 215 -15.29 20.34 -16.83
CA LYS A 215 -15.40 21.46 -17.74
C LYS A 215 -16.24 22.51 -17.03
N SER A 216 -15.60 23.59 -16.60
CA SER A 216 -16.26 24.76 -16.08
C SER A 216 -17.33 25.19 -17.08
N VAL A 217 -18.58 25.06 -16.71
CA VAL A 217 -19.70 25.63 -17.46
C VAL A 217 -19.49 27.16 -17.40
N LYS A 218 -18.94 27.70 -18.46
CA LYS A 218 -18.96 29.16 -18.67
C LYS A 218 -20.45 29.55 -18.79
N ARG A 219 -20.99 30.11 -17.71
CA ARG A 219 -22.25 30.85 -17.78
C ARG A 219 -22.00 32.10 -18.64
N LYS A 220 -22.72 32.15 -19.75
CA LYS A 220 -22.88 33.38 -20.53
C LYS A 220 -23.79 34.33 -19.77
#